data_6efe4a769207f9ad7cbd9744e749f476
#
_entry.id   6efe4a769207f9ad7cbd9744e749f476
#
_cell.length_a   1.000
_cell.length_b   1.000
_cell.length_c   1.000
_cell.angle_alpha   90.00
_cell.angle_beta   90.00
_cell.angle_gamma   90.00
#
_symmetry.space_group_name_H-M   'P 1'
#
loop_
_entity.id
_entity.type
_entity.pdbx_description
1 polymer ?
#
loop_
_entity_poly.entity_id
_entity_poly.type
_entity_poly.pdbx_seq_one_letter_code
_entity_poly.pdbx_strand_id
1 'polypeptide(L)'
;MDVTSAGGKRAGIIGAGIAGLVTAKVLRDDGFEVVIFEKEGAAGGVWIEARTYPGLRTNNSRDTYAYSDHPYPESAEVFPTAAQVREYLASYVERFGLTPLLRLSTEVIRVSEVDEGFELKICGPDGVEELRFDFVVVCAGVFSTPRLPVIEGEDEFEGVRLHSSRATDPRLFVGRRVVVVGAGKSALDCAAWAGEHARECTLVFRRAHPMLPRFLPGRVPSDRIILNRSTEAFFRYHRQTLIERFLHGPGKRFAERYWRAVSASMRLLLRSPKVMVPDAPLPAGIENLGVSDEFFRMARRGRIALRRDTIAAFPGGTAVQLAGGDRLDADVVVFATGWRQELEFLSPELAKTVRVEGRFQLYRHILPPTLPRLGFIGYGSSDACQLTAEVSAHWLSQHFLGELALPGVDGMHREIARVGTWLGEVMPERPEGYYLGPYLTHHIDELMRDMGLPTRRTDNFVTEYFDTLLPGRYADLTEERLQARMSGSRHRRYVSAGGSLGGVAALTMAYACYRRIRGRWV
;
A
#
# COMPACT_ATOMS: atom_id res chain seq x y z
N MET A 1 -26.97 14.64 27.57
CA MET A 1 -25.83 13.71 27.68
C MET A 1 -24.83 14.19 26.65
N ASP A 2 -23.74 14.79 27.11
CA ASP A 2 -22.72 15.34 26.23
C ASP A 2 -22.10 14.20 25.39
N VAL A 3 -22.39 14.24 24.10
CA VAL A 3 -21.61 13.49 23.11
C VAL A 3 -20.21 14.04 23.23
N THR A 4 -19.25 13.23 23.65
CA THR A 4 -17.85 13.61 23.75
C THR A 4 -17.34 13.99 22.35
N SER A 5 -17.55 15.26 21.99
CA SER A 5 -16.84 15.89 20.88
C SER A 5 -15.41 16.14 21.33
N ALA A 6 -14.46 16.14 20.41
CA ALA A 6 -13.05 16.43 20.72
C ALA A 6 -12.83 17.84 21.32
N GLY A 7 -13.88 18.67 21.41
CA GLY A 7 -13.97 19.92 22.13
C GLY A 7 -12.77 20.86 21.94
N GLY A 8 -12.44 21.25 20.70
CA GLY A 8 -11.36 22.19 20.43
C GLY A 8 -9.94 21.58 20.49
N LYS A 9 -9.78 20.26 20.58
CA LYS A 9 -8.46 19.60 20.53
C LYS A 9 -7.87 19.67 19.13
N ARG A 10 -6.61 20.07 19.05
CA ARG A 10 -5.90 20.30 17.79
C ARG A 10 -5.16 19.05 17.32
N ALA A 11 -5.33 18.67 16.06
CA ALA A 11 -4.63 17.56 15.43
C ALA A 11 -3.81 18.04 14.22
N GLY A 12 -2.49 17.80 14.25
CA GLY A 12 -1.59 18.06 13.15
C GLY A 12 -1.38 16.79 12.30
N ILE A 13 -1.64 16.86 11.00
CA ILE A 13 -1.47 15.74 10.05
C ILE A 13 -0.29 16.04 9.14
N ILE A 14 0.65 15.10 9.04
CA ILE A 14 1.88 15.25 8.24
C ILE A 14 1.72 14.46 6.94
N GLY A 15 1.50 15.17 5.83
CA GLY A 15 1.29 14.63 4.48
C GLY A 15 -0.15 14.68 4.02
N ALA A 16 -0.37 15.20 2.80
CA ALA A 16 -1.67 15.31 2.14
C ALA A 16 -1.86 14.26 1.01
N GLY A 17 -1.33 13.06 1.20
CA GLY A 17 -1.61 11.91 0.35
C GLY A 17 -2.94 11.24 0.71
N ILE A 18 -3.19 10.06 0.12
CA ILE A 18 -4.38 9.22 0.38
C ILE A 18 -4.68 9.11 1.88
N ALA A 19 -3.69 8.75 2.69
CA ALA A 19 -3.86 8.55 4.12
C ALA A 19 -4.20 9.85 4.87
N GLY A 20 -3.50 10.96 4.56
CA GLY A 20 -3.71 12.23 5.23
C GLY A 20 -5.07 12.85 4.94
N LEU A 21 -5.52 12.79 3.69
CA LEU A 21 -6.82 13.34 3.29
C LEU A 21 -8.00 12.66 4.01
N VAL A 22 -8.01 11.32 4.05
CA VAL A 22 -9.08 10.60 4.76
C VAL A 22 -8.98 10.76 6.27
N THR A 23 -7.77 10.82 6.83
CA THR A 23 -7.56 11.07 8.26
C THR A 23 -8.10 12.44 8.65
N ALA A 24 -7.83 13.46 7.84
CA ALA A 24 -8.34 14.81 8.09
C ALA A 24 -9.86 14.88 8.10
N LYS A 25 -10.51 14.22 7.11
CA LYS A 25 -11.97 14.13 7.08
C LYS A 25 -12.50 13.48 8.35
N VAL A 26 -12.00 12.30 8.70
CA VAL A 26 -12.50 11.54 9.87
C VAL A 26 -12.30 12.31 11.19
N LEU A 27 -11.11 12.87 11.41
CA LEU A 27 -10.85 13.63 12.65
C LEU A 27 -11.70 14.90 12.73
N ARG A 28 -11.84 15.66 11.63
CA ARG A 28 -12.71 16.83 11.57
C ARG A 28 -14.17 16.47 11.88
N ASP A 29 -14.67 15.40 11.27
CA ASP A 29 -16.06 14.95 11.45
C ASP A 29 -16.32 14.47 12.89
N ASP A 30 -15.27 14.05 13.60
CA ASP A 30 -15.30 13.72 15.04
C ASP A 30 -15.03 14.95 15.96
N GLY A 31 -14.89 16.16 15.39
CA GLY A 31 -14.81 17.42 16.11
C GLY A 31 -13.42 17.91 16.50
N PHE A 32 -12.36 17.37 15.90
CA PHE A 32 -11.00 17.90 16.06
C PHE A 32 -10.77 19.15 15.19
N GLU A 33 -9.94 20.08 15.68
CA GLU A 33 -9.38 21.15 14.87
C GLU A 33 -8.17 20.61 14.11
N VAL A 34 -8.33 20.41 12.79
CA VAL A 34 -7.34 19.71 11.97
C VAL A 34 -6.55 20.68 11.09
N VAL A 35 -5.23 20.47 11.04
CA VAL A 35 -4.33 21.09 10.05
C VAL A 35 -3.52 20.01 9.36
N ILE A 36 -3.46 20.06 8.01
CA ILE A 36 -2.66 19.15 7.18
C ILE A 36 -1.46 19.91 6.64
N PHE A 37 -0.26 19.39 6.88
CA PHE A 37 0.99 19.94 6.34
C PHE A 37 1.46 19.07 5.17
N GLU A 38 1.67 19.68 4.01
CA GLU A 38 2.18 19.02 2.81
C GLU A 38 3.34 19.82 2.23
N LYS A 39 4.48 19.17 2.08
CA LYS A 39 5.71 19.79 1.56
C LYS A 39 5.65 20.16 0.10
N GLU A 40 4.84 19.44 -0.67
CA GLU A 40 4.63 19.71 -2.08
C GLU A 40 3.56 20.78 -2.29
N GLY A 41 3.56 21.41 -3.48
CA GLY A 41 2.59 22.45 -3.82
C GLY A 41 1.18 21.93 -4.14
N ALA A 42 0.94 20.63 -4.01
CA ALA A 42 -0.36 20.00 -4.29
C ALA A 42 -0.60 18.80 -3.38
N ALA A 43 -1.86 18.57 -3.01
CA ALA A 43 -2.28 17.35 -2.36
C ALA A 43 -2.29 16.17 -3.35
N GLY A 44 -2.02 14.95 -2.86
CA GLY A 44 -2.04 13.73 -3.69
C GLY A 44 -0.90 12.75 -3.41
N GLY A 45 0.13 13.17 -2.64
CA GLY A 45 1.25 12.31 -2.26
C GLY A 45 2.03 11.76 -3.46
N VAL A 46 2.10 10.43 -3.64
CA VAL A 46 2.81 9.81 -4.77
C VAL A 46 2.14 10.03 -6.12
N TRP A 47 0.91 10.52 -6.15
CA TRP A 47 0.14 10.73 -7.37
C TRP A 47 0.26 12.14 -7.95
N ILE A 48 0.94 13.08 -7.29
CA ILE A 48 1.18 14.41 -7.85
C ILE A 48 2.03 14.31 -9.13
N GLU A 49 1.89 15.27 -10.02
CA GLU A 49 2.55 15.25 -11.33
C GLU A 49 4.08 15.18 -11.20
N ALA A 50 4.65 15.91 -10.25
CA ALA A 50 6.09 15.95 -9.99
C ALA A 50 6.71 14.62 -9.51
N ARG A 51 5.89 13.59 -9.22
CA ARG A 51 6.33 12.27 -8.73
C ARG A 51 5.89 11.10 -9.60
N THR A 52 5.07 11.35 -10.64
CA THR A 52 4.52 10.30 -11.50
C THR A 52 5.29 10.17 -12.80
N TYR A 53 5.77 8.97 -13.09
CA TYR A 53 6.40 8.65 -14.37
C TYR A 53 5.34 8.38 -15.46
N PRO A 54 5.71 8.52 -16.75
CA PRO A 54 4.79 8.29 -17.86
C PRO A 54 4.21 6.87 -17.87
N GLY A 55 2.92 6.75 -18.13
CA GLY A 55 2.23 5.46 -18.19
C GLY A 55 1.87 4.85 -16.82
N LEU A 56 2.13 5.54 -15.71
CA LEU A 56 1.72 5.07 -14.38
C LEU A 56 0.20 4.91 -14.28
N ARG A 57 -0.20 3.73 -13.82
CA ARG A 57 -1.60 3.35 -13.54
C ARG A 57 -1.69 2.63 -12.21
N THR A 58 -2.88 2.57 -11.65
CA THR A 58 -3.17 1.76 -10.47
C THR A 58 -2.92 0.26 -10.74
N ASN A 59 -2.62 -0.49 -9.68
CA ASN A 59 -2.56 -1.95 -9.72
C ASN A 59 -3.95 -2.58 -9.63
N ASN A 60 -4.89 -1.87 -9.02
CA ASN A 60 -6.26 -2.28 -8.77
C ASN A 60 -7.22 -1.54 -9.69
N SER A 61 -8.40 -2.12 -9.90
CA SER A 61 -9.48 -1.44 -10.58
C SER A 61 -10.02 -0.26 -9.75
N ARG A 62 -10.66 0.70 -10.42
CA ARG A 62 -11.31 1.84 -9.78
C ARG A 62 -12.31 1.45 -8.70
N ASP A 63 -12.91 0.26 -8.82
CA ASP A 63 -13.92 -0.23 -7.88
C ASP A 63 -13.32 -0.61 -6.52
N THR A 64 -12.05 -0.98 -6.47
CA THR A 64 -11.32 -1.38 -5.25
C THR A 64 -10.28 -0.36 -4.80
N TYR A 65 -9.91 0.58 -5.70
CA TYR A 65 -8.97 1.67 -5.41
C TYR A 65 -9.72 2.97 -5.11
N ALA A 66 -10.64 2.95 -4.16
CA ALA A 66 -11.49 4.07 -3.79
C ALA A 66 -11.65 4.18 -2.27
N TYR A 67 -12.06 5.36 -1.78
CA TYR A 67 -12.64 5.50 -0.44
C TYR A 67 -14.06 4.94 -0.41
N SER A 68 -14.56 4.62 0.78
CA SER A 68 -15.84 3.95 0.94
C SER A 68 -17.02 4.83 0.52
N ASP A 69 -16.93 6.12 0.76
CA ASP A 69 -17.96 7.14 0.53
C ASP A 69 -17.73 8.01 -0.71
N HIS A 70 -16.67 7.71 -1.49
CA HIS A 70 -16.30 8.45 -2.69
C HIS A 70 -15.85 7.51 -3.81
N PRO A 71 -16.78 6.93 -4.59
CA PRO A 71 -16.45 6.08 -5.72
C PRO A 71 -15.88 6.91 -6.89
N TYR A 72 -15.05 6.28 -7.73
CA TYR A 72 -14.65 6.87 -9.00
C TYR A 72 -15.86 7.08 -9.93
N PRO A 73 -15.85 8.11 -10.78
CA PRO A 73 -16.87 8.28 -11.81
C PRO A 73 -16.79 7.14 -12.84
N GLU A 74 -17.93 6.79 -13.45
CA GLU A 74 -17.99 5.73 -14.48
C GLU A 74 -17.11 6.03 -15.70
N SER A 75 -16.85 7.30 -15.98
CA SER A 75 -15.97 7.76 -17.06
C SER A 75 -14.49 7.45 -16.83
N ALA A 76 -14.06 7.18 -15.59
CA ALA A 76 -12.68 6.79 -15.31
C ALA A 76 -12.37 5.43 -15.93
N GLU A 77 -11.13 5.21 -16.33
CA GLU A 77 -10.68 3.91 -16.80
C GLU A 77 -10.81 2.83 -15.71
N VAL A 78 -10.95 1.56 -16.10
CA VAL A 78 -11.05 0.45 -15.14
C VAL A 78 -9.81 0.40 -14.23
N PHE A 79 -8.64 0.66 -14.78
CA PHE A 79 -7.40 0.88 -14.02
C PHE A 79 -6.97 2.34 -14.22
N PRO A 80 -7.36 3.23 -13.30
CA PRO A 80 -7.13 4.66 -13.45
C PRO A 80 -5.67 5.02 -13.74
N THR A 81 -5.48 6.00 -14.62
CA THR A 81 -4.19 6.64 -14.85
C THR A 81 -3.81 7.53 -13.67
N ALA A 82 -2.53 7.91 -13.57
CA ALA A 82 -2.09 8.86 -12.55
C ALA A 82 -2.86 10.19 -12.61
N ALA A 83 -3.22 10.67 -13.80
CA ALA A 83 -4.05 11.87 -13.96
C ALA A 83 -5.45 11.67 -13.36
N GLN A 84 -6.10 10.55 -13.66
CA GLN A 84 -7.42 10.25 -13.11
C GLN A 84 -7.41 10.04 -11.58
N VAL A 85 -6.30 9.52 -11.02
CA VAL A 85 -6.16 9.44 -9.56
C VAL A 85 -6.00 10.84 -8.96
N ARG A 86 -5.25 11.75 -9.60
CA ARG A 86 -5.16 13.16 -9.16
C ARG A 86 -6.51 13.85 -9.17
N GLU A 87 -7.25 13.73 -10.26
CA GLU A 87 -8.62 14.27 -10.40
C GLU A 87 -9.55 13.72 -9.30
N TYR A 88 -9.46 12.42 -9.04
CA TYR A 88 -10.23 11.76 -7.99
C TYR A 88 -9.89 12.30 -6.59
N LEU A 89 -8.59 12.46 -6.27
CA LEU A 89 -8.19 13.01 -4.97
C LEU A 89 -8.56 14.50 -4.84
N ALA A 90 -8.46 15.26 -5.92
CA ALA A 90 -8.91 16.66 -5.95
C ALA A 90 -10.43 16.75 -5.72
N SER A 91 -11.22 15.90 -6.38
CA SER A 91 -12.67 15.85 -6.16
C SER A 91 -13.05 15.41 -4.73
N TYR A 92 -12.22 14.58 -4.09
CA TYR A 92 -12.38 14.23 -2.68
C TYR A 92 -12.16 15.44 -1.76
N VAL A 93 -11.09 16.21 -2.00
CA VAL A 93 -10.78 17.43 -1.26
C VAL A 93 -11.92 18.46 -1.39
N GLU A 94 -12.44 18.64 -2.59
CA GLU A 94 -13.54 19.56 -2.88
C GLU A 94 -14.85 19.09 -2.22
N ARG A 95 -15.24 17.83 -2.47
CA ARG A 95 -16.49 17.26 -1.94
C ARG A 95 -16.60 17.35 -0.44
N PHE A 96 -15.51 17.09 0.26
CA PHE A 96 -15.48 17.11 1.73
C PHE A 96 -14.96 18.42 2.32
N GLY A 97 -14.75 19.46 1.50
CA GLY A 97 -14.36 20.80 1.97
C GLY A 97 -13.04 20.80 2.74
N LEU A 98 -12.04 20.04 2.30
CA LEU A 98 -10.76 19.90 3.02
C LEU A 98 -9.76 21.02 2.69
N THR A 99 -10.01 21.83 1.66
CA THR A 99 -9.11 22.92 1.23
C THR A 99 -8.66 23.85 2.37
N PRO A 100 -9.55 24.32 3.27
CA PRO A 100 -9.13 25.21 4.36
C PRO A 100 -8.21 24.55 5.40
N LEU A 101 -8.13 23.22 5.42
CA LEU A 101 -7.29 22.45 6.33
C LEU A 101 -5.86 22.26 5.79
N LEU A 102 -5.63 22.51 4.49
CA LEU A 102 -4.37 22.23 3.79
C LEU A 102 -3.39 23.41 3.91
N ARG A 103 -2.21 23.15 4.43
CA ARG A 103 -1.03 24.01 4.32
C ARG A 103 -0.05 23.37 3.34
N LEU A 104 -0.20 23.70 2.05
CA LEU A 104 0.67 23.23 0.96
C LEU A 104 2.02 23.96 0.98
N SER A 105 3.03 23.43 0.29
CA SER A 105 4.40 23.94 0.28
C SER A 105 4.94 24.20 1.70
N THR A 106 4.50 23.38 2.65
CA THR A 106 4.84 23.52 4.07
C THR A 106 5.40 22.19 4.59
N GLU A 107 6.70 22.14 4.78
CA GLU A 107 7.39 20.95 5.27
C GLU A 107 7.45 20.93 6.79
N VAL A 108 7.05 19.83 7.42
CA VAL A 108 7.33 19.57 8.82
C VAL A 108 8.77 19.10 8.93
N ILE A 109 9.63 19.93 9.51
CA ILE A 109 11.06 19.66 9.66
C ILE A 109 11.43 19.07 11.00
N ARG A 110 10.57 19.22 12.03
CA ARG A 110 10.75 18.60 13.35
C ARG A 110 9.42 18.39 14.06
N VAL A 111 9.29 17.24 14.72
CA VAL A 111 8.24 16.91 15.69
C VAL A 111 8.93 16.56 17.00
N SER A 112 8.55 17.23 18.07
CA SER A 112 9.05 16.98 19.42
C SER A 112 7.88 16.80 20.38
N GLU A 113 8.00 15.87 21.34
CA GLU A 113 7.04 15.74 22.41
C GLU A 113 7.24 16.88 23.41
N VAL A 114 6.15 17.47 23.84
CA VAL A 114 6.11 18.53 24.88
C VAL A 114 5.05 18.17 25.92
N ASP A 115 4.97 18.94 26.99
CA ASP A 115 3.93 18.75 28.00
C ASP A 115 2.55 18.78 27.32
N GLU A 116 1.79 17.70 27.48
CA GLU A 116 0.43 17.51 26.98
C GLU A 116 0.23 17.49 25.45
N GLY A 117 1.27 17.24 24.64
CA GLY A 117 1.13 17.14 23.18
C GLY A 117 2.44 17.15 22.42
N PHE A 118 2.43 17.81 21.28
CA PHE A 118 3.58 17.90 20.39
C PHE A 118 3.80 19.31 19.88
N GLU A 119 5.07 19.67 19.70
CA GLU A 119 5.49 20.85 18.98
C GLU A 119 6.00 20.46 17.60
N LEU A 120 5.43 21.06 16.56
CA LEU A 120 5.83 20.91 15.17
C LEU A 120 6.58 22.15 14.72
N LYS A 121 7.83 21.99 14.30
CA LYS A 121 8.57 23.00 13.56
C LYS A 121 8.35 22.77 12.07
N ILE A 122 7.81 23.78 11.41
CA ILE A 122 7.45 23.73 9.99
C ILE A 122 8.26 24.78 9.22
N CYS A 123 8.48 24.53 7.94
CA CYS A 123 9.09 25.46 7.00
C CYS A 123 8.13 25.61 5.80
N GLY A 124 7.58 26.78 5.65
CA GLY A 124 6.62 27.13 4.61
C GLY A 124 7.03 28.38 3.83
N PRO A 125 6.16 28.87 2.92
CA PRO A 125 6.42 30.08 2.14
C PRO A 125 6.68 31.32 3.00
N ASP A 126 6.07 31.39 4.18
CA ASP A 126 6.20 32.53 5.11
C ASP A 126 7.38 32.38 6.09
N GLY A 127 8.18 31.32 5.94
CA GLY A 127 9.32 31.03 6.78
C GLY A 127 9.13 29.86 7.73
N VAL A 128 9.87 29.90 8.85
CA VAL A 128 9.86 28.83 9.87
C VAL A 128 8.92 29.23 11.00
N GLU A 129 8.02 28.34 11.36
CA GLU A 129 7.07 28.49 12.47
C GLU A 129 7.16 27.29 13.42
N GLU A 130 6.78 27.49 14.68
CA GLU A 130 6.60 26.43 15.68
C GLU A 130 5.15 26.45 16.16
N LEU A 131 4.48 25.30 16.01
CA LEU A 131 3.05 25.14 16.30
C LEU A 131 2.82 23.97 17.26
N ARG A 132 1.85 24.12 18.18
CA ARG A 132 1.50 23.08 19.16
C ARG A 132 0.20 22.38 18.77
N PHE A 133 0.19 21.07 18.98
CA PHE A 133 -0.94 20.18 18.74
C PHE A 133 -1.10 19.19 19.89
N ASP A 134 -2.35 18.89 20.24
CA ASP A 134 -2.67 17.84 21.21
C ASP A 134 -2.36 16.46 20.66
N PHE A 135 -2.57 16.27 19.34
CA PHE A 135 -2.37 15.03 18.61
C PHE A 135 -1.59 15.27 17.33
N VAL A 136 -0.79 14.30 16.95
CA VAL A 136 -0.09 14.28 15.66
C VAL A 136 -0.35 12.98 14.93
N VAL A 137 -0.64 13.07 13.63
CA VAL A 137 -0.79 11.89 12.76
C VAL A 137 0.21 11.95 11.62
N VAL A 138 1.09 10.96 11.59
CA VAL A 138 2.08 10.78 10.51
C VAL A 138 1.44 10.04 9.35
N CYS A 139 1.24 10.77 8.24
CA CYS A 139 0.71 10.27 6.96
C CYS A 139 1.74 10.47 5.83
N ALA A 140 3.03 10.45 6.15
CA ALA A 140 4.14 10.72 5.22
C ALA A 140 4.30 9.67 4.11
N GLY A 141 3.59 8.55 4.21
CA GLY A 141 3.56 7.47 3.25
C GLY A 141 4.79 6.57 3.32
N VAL A 142 4.67 5.37 2.72
CA VAL A 142 5.72 4.35 2.72
C VAL A 142 6.67 4.46 1.51
N PHE A 143 6.38 5.33 0.57
CA PHE A 143 7.21 5.66 -0.59
C PHE A 143 7.79 7.08 -0.43
N SER A 144 8.50 7.34 0.68
CA SER A 144 8.95 8.67 1.07
C SER A 144 10.31 9.03 0.45
N THR A 145 11.34 8.23 0.68
CA THR A 145 12.71 8.50 0.24
C THR A 145 13.17 7.51 -0.82
N PRO A 146 13.60 7.96 -2.01
CA PRO A 146 14.13 7.08 -3.06
C PRO A 146 15.35 6.29 -2.59
N ARG A 147 15.38 5.00 -2.90
CA ARG A 147 16.54 4.15 -2.64
C ARG A 147 17.43 4.08 -3.87
N LEU A 148 18.54 4.81 -3.86
CA LEU A 148 19.58 4.75 -4.89
C LEU A 148 20.74 3.86 -4.40
N PRO A 149 21.21 2.91 -5.21
CA PRO A 149 22.42 2.17 -4.89
C PRO A 149 23.65 3.08 -5.09
N VAL A 150 24.65 2.92 -4.27
CA VAL A 150 25.99 3.48 -4.50
C VAL A 150 26.72 2.54 -5.46
N ILE A 151 27.22 3.07 -6.56
CA ILE A 151 27.89 2.30 -7.62
C ILE A 151 29.23 2.96 -7.92
N GLU A 152 30.28 2.15 -8.05
CA GLU A 152 31.62 2.61 -8.38
C GLU A 152 31.64 3.39 -9.69
N GLY A 153 32.36 4.54 -9.74
CA GLY A 153 32.47 5.38 -10.91
C GLY A 153 31.22 6.19 -11.26
N GLU A 154 30.28 6.34 -10.30
CA GLU A 154 29.02 7.03 -10.59
C GLU A 154 29.20 8.52 -11.00
N ASP A 155 30.25 9.16 -10.54
CA ASP A 155 30.60 10.56 -10.89
C ASP A 155 31.26 10.67 -12.29
N GLU A 156 31.73 9.55 -12.84
CA GLU A 156 32.33 9.48 -14.17
C GLU A 156 31.30 9.20 -15.28
N PHE A 157 30.06 8.93 -14.91
CA PHE A 157 28.99 8.66 -15.86
C PHE A 157 28.42 9.95 -16.43
N GLU A 158 28.59 10.15 -17.75
CA GLU A 158 28.15 11.36 -18.47
C GLU A 158 26.66 11.36 -18.81
N GLY A 159 25.97 10.22 -18.68
CA GLY A 159 24.52 10.10 -18.91
C GLY A 159 23.70 10.60 -17.73
N VAL A 160 22.38 10.57 -17.89
CA VAL A 160 21.42 10.93 -16.84
C VAL A 160 21.18 9.75 -15.91
N ARG A 161 21.39 9.94 -14.62
CA ARG A 161 21.05 8.96 -13.56
C ARG A 161 19.95 9.50 -12.68
N LEU A 162 18.86 8.75 -12.50
CA LEU A 162 17.75 9.19 -11.67
C LEU A 162 16.95 8.01 -11.10
N HIS A 163 16.28 8.26 -9.99
CA HIS A 163 15.26 7.35 -9.49
C HIS A 163 13.98 7.45 -10.33
N SER A 164 13.21 6.35 -10.44
CA SER A 164 11.96 6.30 -11.22
C SER A 164 10.95 7.40 -10.83
N SER A 165 10.94 7.87 -9.59
CA SER A 165 10.09 8.99 -9.15
C SER A 165 10.48 10.36 -9.73
N ARG A 166 11.64 10.48 -10.36
CA ARG A 166 12.11 11.68 -11.04
C ARG A 166 12.07 11.53 -12.56
N ALA A 167 11.69 10.36 -13.08
CA ALA A 167 11.53 10.10 -14.50
C ALA A 167 10.17 10.61 -15.03
N THR A 168 9.83 11.85 -14.71
CA THR A 168 8.50 12.44 -14.95
C THR A 168 8.34 13.03 -16.34
N ASP A 169 9.44 13.47 -16.98
CA ASP A 169 9.42 13.99 -18.34
C ASP A 169 9.41 12.86 -19.39
N PRO A 170 8.34 12.71 -20.19
CA PRO A 170 8.27 11.69 -21.24
C PRO A 170 9.41 11.79 -22.27
N ARG A 171 9.93 13.00 -22.53
CA ARG A 171 11.00 13.25 -23.50
C ARG A 171 12.35 12.68 -23.06
N LEU A 172 12.50 12.38 -21.76
CA LEU A 172 13.72 11.79 -21.21
C LEU A 172 14.14 10.51 -21.92
N PHE A 173 13.17 9.75 -22.45
CA PHE A 173 13.39 8.44 -23.06
C PHE A 173 13.50 8.49 -24.59
N VAL A 174 12.96 9.51 -25.23
CA VAL A 174 12.80 9.56 -26.70
C VAL A 174 14.14 9.53 -27.41
N GLY A 175 14.32 8.52 -28.27
CA GLY A 175 15.52 8.36 -29.11
C GLY A 175 16.81 8.00 -28.38
N ARG A 176 16.76 7.76 -27.06
CA ARG A 176 17.92 7.48 -26.20
C ARG A 176 18.11 5.99 -25.95
N ARG A 177 19.33 5.60 -25.54
CA ARG A 177 19.63 4.29 -24.97
C ARG A 177 19.30 4.33 -23.48
N VAL A 178 18.34 3.52 -23.05
CA VAL A 178 17.82 3.56 -21.69
C VAL A 178 18.10 2.23 -20.98
N VAL A 179 18.72 2.30 -19.82
CA VAL A 179 18.86 1.18 -18.89
C VAL A 179 17.92 1.41 -17.71
N VAL A 180 17.02 0.46 -17.46
CA VAL A 180 16.12 0.48 -16.29
C VAL A 180 16.57 -0.59 -15.31
N VAL A 181 16.75 -0.23 -14.04
CA VAL A 181 17.25 -1.11 -12.99
C VAL A 181 16.14 -1.45 -12.00
N GLY A 182 15.82 -2.75 -11.88
CA GLY A 182 14.79 -3.28 -10.99
C GLY A 182 13.81 -4.22 -11.68
N ALA A 183 12.96 -4.87 -10.91
CA ALA A 183 11.92 -5.78 -11.43
C ALA A 183 10.53 -5.55 -10.83
N GLY A 184 10.37 -4.54 -9.98
CA GLY A 184 9.08 -4.12 -9.42
C GLY A 184 8.22 -3.36 -10.43
N LYS A 185 6.99 -3.02 -10.03
CA LYS A 185 6.01 -2.30 -10.86
C LYS A 185 6.62 -1.09 -11.59
N SER A 186 7.30 -0.19 -10.85
CA SER A 186 7.91 1.01 -11.44
C SER A 186 8.97 0.70 -12.50
N ALA A 187 9.78 -0.35 -12.29
CA ALA A 187 10.78 -0.77 -13.27
C ALA A 187 10.13 -1.25 -14.56
N LEU A 188 9.09 -2.07 -14.44
CA LEU A 188 8.39 -2.62 -15.62
C LEU A 188 7.64 -1.53 -16.39
N ASP A 189 7.03 -0.57 -15.70
CA ASP A 189 6.34 0.54 -16.35
C ASP A 189 7.32 1.49 -17.06
N CYS A 190 8.43 1.88 -16.41
CA CYS A 190 9.47 2.68 -17.05
C CYS A 190 10.08 1.95 -18.25
N ALA A 191 10.34 0.64 -18.14
CA ALA A 191 10.85 -0.15 -19.25
C ALA A 191 9.82 -0.29 -20.39
N ALA A 192 8.52 -0.38 -20.07
CA ALA A 192 7.47 -0.40 -21.08
C ALA A 192 7.41 0.91 -21.87
N TRP A 193 7.48 2.04 -21.17
CA TRP A 193 7.51 3.35 -21.79
C TRP A 193 8.78 3.55 -22.64
N ALA A 194 9.96 3.20 -22.09
CA ALA A 194 11.21 3.23 -22.82
C ALA A 194 11.18 2.29 -24.04
N GLY A 195 10.62 1.09 -23.92
CA GLY A 195 10.47 0.15 -25.04
C GLY A 195 9.63 0.69 -26.19
N GLU A 196 8.71 1.63 -25.91
CA GLU A 196 7.89 2.29 -26.94
C GLU A 196 8.60 3.47 -27.61
N HIS A 197 9.34 4.29 -26.85
CA HIS A 197 9.81 5.60 -27.27
C HIS A 197 11.34 5.72 -27.38
N ALA A 198 12.10 4.88 -26.68
CA ALA A 198 13.55 4.90 -26.70
C ALA A 198 14.12 4.27 -27.98
N ARG A 199 15.35 4.64 -28.33
CA ARG A 199 16.12 3.96 -29.37
C ARG A 199 16.41 2.51 -28.99
N GLU A 200 16.84 2.31 -27.75
CA GLU A 200 17.14 1.01 -27.14
C GLU A 200 16.71 1.01 -25.68
N CYS A 201 16.17 -0.11 -25.20
CA CYS A 201 15.81 -0.29 -23.80
C CYS A 201 16.37 -1.61 -23.27
N THR A 202 17.09 -1.56 -22.16
CA THR A 202 17.53 -2.76 -21.42
C THR A 202 17.01 -2.70 -20.00
N LEU A 203 16.31 -3.76 -19.56
CA LEU A 203 15.93 -3.98 -18.16
C LEU A 203 16.99 -4.85 -17.48
N VAL A 204 17.64 -4.31 -16.46
CA VAL A 204 18.63 -5.01 -15.62
C VAL A 204 17.99 -5.31 -14.27
N PHE A 205 17.95 -6.57 -13.84
CA PHE A 205 17.30 -6.96 -12.60
C PHE A 205 17.96 -8.19 -11.96
N ARG A 206 18.03 -8.20 -10.65
CA ARG A 206 18.63 -9.28 -9.86
C ARG A 206 17.70 -10.49 -9.73
N ARG A 207 16.43 -10.24 -9.41
CA ARG A 207 15.38 -11.27 -9.20
C ARG A 207 14.10 -10.86 -9.89
N ALA A 208 13.41 -11.83 -10.47
CA ALA A 208 12.08 -11.62 -11.02
C ALA A 208 11.03 -11.65 -9.88
N HIS A 209 9.99 -10.85 -10.01
CA HIS A 209 8.87 -10.78 -9.07
C HIS A 209 7.59 -11.33 -9.69
N PRO A 210 6.63 -11.81 -8.86
CA PRO A 210 5.32 -12.20 -9.33
C PRO A 210 4.59 -11.03 -9.99
N MET A 211 3.97 -11.28 -11.14
CA MET A 211 3.20 -10.26 -11.87
C MET A 211 1.82 -10.81 -12.23
N LEU A 212 0.81 -9.94 -12.13
CA LEU A 212 -0.56 -10.19 -12.54
C LEU A 212 -0.87 -9.50 -13.86
N PRO A 213 -1.66 -10.11 -14.74
CA PRO A 213 -2.32 -9.36 -15.81
C PRO A 213 -3.40 -8.45 -15.22
N ARG A 214 -3.62 -7.26 -15.78
CA ARG A 214 -4.75 -6.39 -15.38
C ARG A 214 -6.09 -7.07 -15.59
N PHE A 215 -6.21 -7.74 -16.71
CA PHE A 215 -7.44 -8.43 -17.08
C PHE A 215 -7.20 -9.92 -17.26
N LEU A 216 -8.07 -10.69 -16.66
CA LEU A 216 -8.23 -12.11 -16.93
C LEU A 216 -9.09 -12.32 -18.19
N PRO A 217 -9.16 -13.54 -18.75
CA PRO A 217 -10.03 -13.86 -19.88
C PRO A 217 -11.46 -13.33 -19.64
N GLY A 218 -12.08 -12.80 -20.69
CA GLY A 218 -13.38 -12.12 -20.57
C GLY A 218 -13.30 -10.68 -20.06
N ARG A 219 -12.11 -10.07 -20.03
CA ARG A 219 -11.85 -8.69 -19.55
C ARG A 219 -12.26 -8.46 -18.08
N VAL A 220 -12.22 -9.50 -17.27
CA VAL A 220 -12.48 -9.40 -15.83
C VAL A 220 -11.23 -8.82 -15.15
N PRO A 221 -11.34 -7.71 -14.40
CA PRO A 221 -10.21 -7.17 -13.63
C PRO A 221 -9.68 -8.23 -12.66
N SER A 222 -8.35 -8.40 -12.59
CA SER A 222 -7.73 -9.46 -11.79
C SER A 222 -7.96 -9.29 -10.29
N ASP A 223 -8.00 -8.07 -9.81
CA ASP A 223 -8.27 -7.72 -8.41
C ASP A 223 -9.66 -8.19 -7.96
N ARG A 224 -10.65 -8.24 -8.84
CA ARG A 224 -11.99 -8.78 -8.52
C ARG A 224 -11.99 -10.25 -8.10
N ILE A 225 -10.99 -11.02 -8.53
CA ILE A 225 -10.88 -12.44 -8.17
C ILE A 225 -9.93 -12.64 -6.99
N ILE A 226 -8.96 -11.74 -6.82
CA ILE A 226 -7.90 -11.89 -5.84
C ILE A 226 -8.26 -11.21 -4.51
N LEU A 227 -8.88 -10.02 -4.56
CA LEU A 227 -9.22 -9.27 -3.35
C LEU A 227 -10.55 -9.74 -2.76
N ASN A 228 -10.55 -10.91 -2.12
CA ASN A 228 -11.67 -11.46 -1.39
C ASN A 228 -11.20 -12.38 -0.26
N ARG A 229 -12.07 -12.62 0.72
CA ARG A 229 -11.75 -13.44 1.91
C ARG A 229 -11.35 -14.87 1.57
N SER A 230 -11.92 -15.46 0.53
CA SER A 230 -11.63 -16.85 0.16
C SER A 230 -10.22 -17.02 -0.40
N THR A 231 -9.74 -16.05 -1.17
CA THR A 231 -8.35 -16.04 -1.67
C THR A 231 -7.36 -15.72 -0.55
N GLU A 232 -7.72 -14.79 0.34
CA GLU A 232 -6.89 -14.42 1.49
C GLU A 232 -6.66 -15.60 2.44
N ALA A 233 -7.61 -16.53 2.57
CA ALA A 233 -7.45 -17.73 3.38
C ALA A 233 -6.30 -18.66 2.94
N PHE A 234 -5.84 -18.55 1.68
CA PHE A 234 -4.66 -19.27 1.20
C PHE A 234 -3.33 -18.62 1.60
N PHE A 235 -3.34 -17.41 2.19
CA PHE A 235 -2.20 -16.78 2.81
C PHE A 235 -2.19 -17.05 4.31
N ARG A 236 -1.04 -17.40 4.86
CA ARG A 236 -0.93 -17.74 6.28
C ARG A 236 -0.92 -16.49 7.16
N TYR A 237 -2.05 -16.20 7.80
CA TYR A 237 -2.14 -15.11 8.78
C TYR A 237 -1.71 -15.53 10.18
N HIS A 238 -1.31 -14.58 11.03
CA HIS A 238 -0.85 -14.88 12.40
C HIS A 238 -1.99 -15.31 13.35
N ARG A 239 -3.23 -14.97 13.05
CA ARG A 239 -4.45 -15.41 13.74
C ARG A 239 -5.35 -16.18 12.79
N GLN A 240 -5.12 -17.48 12.72
CA GLN A 240 -5.78 -18.34 11.75
C GLN A 240 -7.18 -18.77 12.20
N THR A 241 -8.14 -18.72 11.29
CA THR A 241 -9.43 -19.40 11.38
C THR A 241 -9.26 -20.92 11.30
N LEU A 242 -10.32 -21.69 11.56
CA LEU A 242 -10.27 -23.16 11.45
C LEU A 242 -9.92 -23.63 10.02
N ILE A 243 -10.46 -22.95 9.01
CA ILE A 243 -10.19 -23.26 7.60
C ILE A 243 -8.73 -23.00 7.27
N GLU A 244 -8.19 -21.88 7.71
CA GLU A 244 -6.78 -21.53 7.49
C GLU A 244 -5.83 -22.48 8.22
N ARG A 245 -6.15 -22.86 9.45
CA ARG A 245 -5.39 -23.91 10.16
C ARG A 245 -5.37 -25.23 9.39
N PHE A 246 -6.47 -25.60 8.76
CA PHE A 246 -6.51 -26.77 7.90
C PHE A 246 -5.64 -26.56 6.65
N LEU A 247 -5.82 -25.44 5.92
CA LEU A 247 -5.07 -25.14 4.69
C LEU A 247 -3.55 -25.05 4.91
N HIS A 248 -3.12 -24.53 6.06
CA HIS A 248 -1.70 -24.35 6.39
C HIS A 248 -1.12 -25.48 7.26
N GLY A 249 -1.95 -26.45 7.64
CA GLY A 249 -1.58 -27.67 8.35
C GLY A 249 -1.82 -28.92 7.48
N PRO A 250 -2.85 -29.75 7.79
CA PRO A 250 -3.10 -30.99 7.03
C PRO A 250 -3.35 -30.78 5.54
N GLY A 251 -3.96 -29.66 5.16
CA GLY A 251 -4.26 -29.25 3.78
C GLY A 251 -3.11 -28.55 3.04
N LYS A 252 -1.92 -28.43 3.61
CA LYS A 252 -0.79 -27.66 3.05
C LYS A 252 -0.48 -28.03 1.61
N ARG A 253 -0.48 -29.33 1.27
CA ARG A 253 -0.22 -29.78 -0.10
C ARG A 253 -1.27 -29.28 -1.10
N PHE A 254 -2.51 -29.07 -0.67
CA PHE A 254 -3.55 -28.48 -1.49
C PHE A 254 -3.30 -27.00 -1.73
N ALA A 255 -2.98 -26.24 -0.68
CA ALA A 255 -2.62 -24.82 -0.80
C ALA A 255 -1.37 -24.61 -1.69
N GLU A 256 -0.35 -25.46 -1.58
CA GLU A 256 0.84 -25.42 -2.46
C GLU A 256 0.50 -25.72 -3.93
N ARG A 257 -0.41 -26.66 -4.18
CA ARG A 257 -0.88 -26.94 -5.56
C ARG A 257 -1.68 -25.78 -6.13
N TYR A 258 -2.53 -25.18 -5.31
CA TYR A 258 -3.28 -23.96 -5.67
C TYR A 258 -2.32 -22.85 -6.13
N TRP A 259 -1.32 -22.52 -5.31
CA TRP A 259 -0.37 -21.46 -5.63
C TRP A 259 0.50 -21.77 -6.85
N ARG A 260 0.89 -23.03 -7.05
CA ARG A 260 1.58 -23.45 -8.27
C ARG A 260 0.71 -23.28 -9.52
N ALA A 261 -0.56 -23.63 -9.44
CA ALA A 261 -1.51 -23.46 -10.52
C ALA A 261 -1.75 -21.97 -10.83
N VAL A 262 -1.94 -21.14 -9.81
CA VAL A 262 -2.08 -19.68 -9.94
C VAL A 262 -0.84 -19.09 -10.62
N SER A 263 0.36 -19.39 -10.12
CA SER A 263 1.63 -18.89 -10.69
C SER A 263 1.82 -19.33 -12.15
N ALA A 264 1.47 -20.57 -12.48
CA ALA A 264 1.54 -21.08 -13.86
C ALA A 264 0.54 -20.39 -14.78
N SER A 265 -0.69 -20.14 -14.30
CA SER A 265 -1.72 -19.42 -15.04
C SER A 265 -1.33 -17.98 -15.33
N MET A 266 -0.80 -17.26 -14.32
CA MET A 266 -0.29 -15.90 -14.48
C MET A 266 0.83 -15.83 -15.53
N ARG A 267 1.78 -16.76 -15.45
CA ARG A 267 2.88 -16.86 -16.42
C ARG A 267 2.37 -17.09 -17.83
N LEU A 268 1.37 -17.96 -17.97
CA LEU A 268 0.77 -18.28 -19.28
C LEU A 268 0.02 -17.06 -19.84
N LEU A 269 -0.82 -16.42 -19.04
CA LEU A 269 -1.61 -15.25 -19.46
C LEU A 269 -0.73 -14.08 -19.87
N LEU A 270 0.32 -13.78 -19.11
CA LEU A 270 1.29 -12.75 -19.43
C LEU A 270 2.25 -13.17 -20.56
N ARG A 271 2.32 -14.46 -20.89
CA ARG A 271 3.35 -15.04 -21.78
C ARG A 271 4.75 -14.59 -21.35
N SER A 272 5.03 -14.75 -20.04
CA SER A 272 6.26 -14.24 -19.43
C SER A 272 7.50 -14.89 -20.04
N PRO A 273 8.53 -14.09 -20.40
CA PRO A 273 9.84 -14.62 -20.79
C PRO A 273 10.43 -15.49 -19.66
N LYS A 274 11.17 -16.55 -20.01
CA LYS A 274 11.74 -17.50 -19.03
C LYS A 274 12.58 -16.78 -17.95
N VAL A 275 13.35 -15.77 -18.33
CA VAL A 275 14.22 -15.01 -17.43
C VAL A 275 13.43 -14.19 -16.39
N MET A 276 12.14 -13.87 -16.67
CA MET A 276 11.22 -13.15 -15.79
C MET A 276 10.34 -14.07 -14.93
N VAL A 277 10.61 -15.37 -14.92
CA VAL A 277 9.90 -16.31 -14.04
C VAL A 277 10.51 -16.21 -12.64
N PRO A 278 9.72 -15.94 -11.59
CA PRO A 278 10.19 -15.98 -10.21
C PRO A 278 10.78 -17.33 -9.83
N ASP A 279 11.78 -17.33 -8.94
CA ASP A 279 12.49 -18.55 -8.51
C ASP A 279 11.60 -19.50 -7.70
N ALA A 280 10.54 -18.96 -7.07
CA ALA A 280 9.55 -19.75 -6.33
C ALA A 280 8.12 -19.32 -6.72
N PRO A 281 7.15 -20.25 -6.68
CA PRO A 281 5.75 -19.91 -6.89
C PRO A 281 5.20 -19.08 -5.73
N LEU A 282 4.07 -18.37 -5.96
CA LEU A 282 3.32 -17.75 -4.87
C LEU A 282 3.03 -18.78 -3.75
N PRO A 283 2.94 -18.33 -2.50
CA PRO A 283 2.91 -16.93 -2.04
C PRO A 283 4.29 -16.29 -1.87
N ALA A 284 5.40 -16.96 -2.23
CA ALA A 284 6.73 -16.37 -2.11
C ALA A 284 6.85 -15.12 -3.00
N GLY A 285 7.39 -14.04 -2.43
CA GLY A 285 7.58 -12.76 -3.12
C GLY A 285 6.28 -11.96 -3.34
N ILE A 286 5.20 -12.32 -2.64
CA ILE A 286 3.90 -11.62 -2.75
C ILE A 286 4.03 -10.13 -2.41
N GLU A 287 4.94 -9.76 -1.54
CA GLU A 287 5.24 -8.37 -1.18
C GLU A 287 5.75 -7.50 -2.34
N ASN A 288 6.10 -8.13 -3.44
CA ASN A 288 6.57 -7.47 -4.66
C ASN A 288 5.62 -7.72 -5.86
N LEU A 289 4.41 -8.23 -5.59
CA LEU A 289 3.40 -8.44 -6.62
C LEU A 289 3.08 -7.12 -7.34
N GLY A 290 3.05 -7.16 -8.65
CA GLY A 290 2.76 -6.00 -9.48
C GLY A 290 1.88 -6.33 -10.68
N VAL A 291 1.48 -5.29 -11.42
CA VAL A 291 0.63 -5.39 -12.61
C VAL A 291 1.24 -4.56 -13.74
N SER A 292 1.67 -5.19 -14.83
CA SER A 292 2.22 -4.49 -15.99
C SER A 292 2.11 -5.31 -17.28
N ASP A 293 0.96 -5.24 -17.94
CA ASP A 293 0.72 -5.93 -19.23
C ASP A 293 1.56 -5.32 -20.36
N GLU A 294 1.74 -4.00 -20.33
CA GLU A 294 2.48 -3.23 -21.34
C GLU A 294 3.93 -3.70 -21.45
N PHE A 295 4.57 -3.94 -20.32
CA PHE A 295 5.93 -4.46 -20.28
C PHE A 295 6.05 -5.80 -21.01
N PHE A 296 5.20 -6.77 -20.68
CA PHE A 296 5.25 -8.08 -21.30
C PHE A 296 4.95 -8.02 -22.81
N ARG A 297 4.10 -7.09 -23.24
CA ARG A 297 3.85 -6.82 -24.65
C ARG A 297 5.09 -6.30 -25.37
N MET A 298 5.82 -5.33 -24.78
CA MET A 298 7.03 -4.74 -25.36
C MET A 298 8.20 -5.74 -25.34
N ALA A 299 8.37 -6.50 -24.28
CA ALA A 299 9.38 -7.55 -24.19
C ALA A 299 9.19 -8.63 -25.28
N ARG A 300 7.95 -9.09 -25.53
CA ARG A 300 7.66 -10.03 -26.62
C ARG A 300 7.92 -9.47 -28.02
N ARG A 301 7.79 -8.15 -28.20
CA ARG A 301 8.11 -7.48 -29.47
C ARG A 301 9.61 -7.24 -29.66
N GLY A 302 10.44 -7.70 -28.71
CA GLY A 302 11.89 -7.48 -28.76
C GLY A 302 12.31 -6.02 -28.52
N ARG A 303 11.40 -5.17 -28.00
CA ARG A 303 11.66 -3.76 -27.75
C ARG A 303 12.42 -3.51 -26.43
N ILE A 304 12.51 -4.54 -25.57
CA ILE A 304 13.19 -4.48 -24.28
C ILE A 304 14.13 -5.68 -24.19
N ALA A 305 15.43 -5.43 -24.09
CA ALA A 305 16.42 -6.44 -23.74
C ALA A 305 16.36 -6.75 -22.24
N LEU A 306 16.45 -8.02 -21.87
CA LEU A 306 16.34 -8.47 -20.47
C LEU A 306 17.68 -9.02 -20.00
N ARG A 307 18.19 -8.48 -18.88
CA ARG A 307 19.44 -8.93 -18.25
C ARG A 307 19.20 -9.23 -16.78
N ARG A 308 19.29 -10.51 -16.42
CA ARG A 308 19.23 -10.91 -15.00
C ARG A 308 20.61 -10.78 -14.39
N ASP A 309 20.96 -9.56 -13.99
CA ASP A 309 22.27 -9.14 -13.54
C ASP A 309 22.17 -7.92 -12.61
N THR A 310 23.31 -7.35 -12.22
CA THR A 310 23.41 -6.09 -11.49
C THR A 310 24.43 -5.16 -12.13
N ILE A 311 24.28 -3.86 -11.95
CA ILE A 311 25.32 -2.89 -12.35
C ILE A 311 26.46 -2.99 -11.34
N ALA A 312 27.68 -3.22 -11.82
CA ALA A 312 28.90 -3.26 -11.02
C ALA A 312 29.57 -1.89 -10.95
N ALA A 313 29.73 -1.22 -12.09
CA ALA A 313 30.42 0.07 -12.16
C ALA A 313 29.95 0.91 -13.36
N PHE A 314 30.32 2.19 -13.33
CA PHE A 314 30.30 3.11 -14.45
C PHE A 314 31.75 3.43 -14.84
N PRO A 315 32.29 2.77 -15.88
CA PRO A 315 33.72 2.89 -16.22
C PRO A 315 34.06 4.15 -17.02
N GLY A 316 33.22 5.17 -16.97
CA GLY A 316 33.35 6.44 -17.66
C GLY A 316 32.51 6.57 -18.93
N GLY A 317 32.29 7.83 -19.38
CA GLY A 317 31.40 8.15 -20.50
C GLY A 317 29.97 7.70 -20.29
N THR A 318 29.39 7.04 -21.27
CA THR A 318 28.02 6.47 -21.18
C THR A 318 28.00 4.95 -20.88
N ALA A 319 29.12 4.40 -20.45
CA ALA A 319 29.26 2.98 -20.24
C ALA A 319 28.68 2.50 -18.90
N VAL A 320 28.01 1.36 -18.92
CA VAL A 320 27.46 0.66 -17.77
C VAL A 320 28.03 -0.75 -17.75
N GLN A 321 28.84 -1.08 -16.75
CA GLN A 321 29.44 -2.40 -16.57
C GLN A 321 28.52 -3.26 -15.72
N LEU A 322 28.13 -4.43 -16.22
CA LEU A 322 27.38 -5.42 -15.45
C LEU A 322 28.32 -6.36 -14.69
N ALA A 323 27.86 -6.90 -13.57
CA ALA A 323 28.65 -7.81 -12.74
C ALA A 323 29.00 -9.13 -13.47
N GLY A 324 28.13 -9.58 -14.39
CA GLY A 324 28.38 -10.75 -15.25
C GLY A 324 29.38 -10.52 -16.38
N GLY A 325 29.96 -9.31 -16.49
CA GLY A 325 30.97 -8.96 -17.49
C GLY A 325 30.46 -8.24 -18.73
N ASP A 326 29.15 -8.22 -18.98
CA ASP A 326 28.54 -7.48 -20.10
C ASP A 326 28.75 -5.96 -19.89
N ARG A 327 29.02 -5.25 -20.99
CA ARG A 327 29.07 -3.78 -21.05
C ARG A 327 27.93 -3.27 -21.91
N LEU A 328 27.21 -2.28 -21.37
CA LEU A 328 26.12 -1.58 -22.05
C LEU A 328 26.49 -0.11 -22.22
N ASP A 329 25.94 0.53 -23.23
CA ASP A 329 25.94 1.99 -23.33
C ASP A 329 24.56 2.52 -22.96
N ALA A 330 24.50 3.59 -22.16
CA ALA A 330 23.26 4.19 -21.72
C ALA A 330 23.35 5.72 -21.69
N ASP A 331 22.39 6.37 -22.33
CA ASP A 331 22.24 7.82 -22.23
C ASP A 331 21.42 8.18 -20.97
N VAL A 332 20.60 7.21 -20.49
CA VAL A 332 19.77 7.34 -19.28
C VAL A 332 19.78 6.04 -18.50
N VAL A 333 20.03 6.12 -17.19
CA VAL A 333 19.87 5.02 -16.23
C VAL A 333 18.78 5.38 -15.25
N VAL A 334 17.69 4.60 -15.25
CA VAL A 334 16.55 4.77 -14.33
C VAL A 334 16.61 3.72 -13.24
N PHE A 335 16.83 4.14 -12.00
CA PHE A 335 16.80 3.28 -10.84
C PHE A 335 15.36 3.15 -10.30
N ALA A 336 14.74 1.99 -10.49
CA ALA A 336 13.47 1.63 -9.89
C ALA A 336 13.71 0.62 -8.76
N THR A 337 14.61 1.00 -7.85
CA THR A 337 15.19 0.16 -6.81
C THR A 337 14.47 0.26 -5.45
N GLY A 338 13.28 0.88 -5.46
CA GLY A 338 12.40 0.97 -4.31
C GLY A 338 12.66 2.19 -3.42
N TRP A 339 12.17 2.11 -2.19
CA TRP A 339 12.04 3.25 -1.29
C TRP A 339 12.50 2.90 0.11
N ARG A 340 12.83 3.94 0.90
CA ARG A 340 13.02 3.88 2.34
C ARG A 340 11.94 4.71 3.02
N GLN A 341 11.52 4.29 4.20
CA GLN A 341 10.58 5.03 5.05
C GLN A 341 11.40 5.79 6.08
N GLU A 342 11.86 6.98 5.74
CA GLU A 342 12.59 7.86 6.62
C GLU A 342 11.64 8.83 7.30
N LEU A 343 11.85 9.06 8.59
CA LEU A 343 11.07 9.95 9.46
C LEU A 343 12.02 10.94 10.13
N GLU A 344 12.87 11.59 9.32
CA GLU A 344 13.93 12.50 9.78
C GLU A 344 13.39 13.69 10.57
N PHE A 345 12.11 14.01 10.37
CA PHE A 345 11.42 15.05 11.11
C PHE A 345 11.04 14.65 12.55
N LEU A 346 11.09 13.39 12.92
CA LEU A 346 10.89 13.00 14.32
C LEU A 346 12.14 13.34 15.15
N SER A 347 11.94 13.85 16.37
CA SER A 347 13.06 14.00 17.29
C SER A 347 13.75 12.65 17.53
N PRO A 348 15.04 12.63 17.90
CA PRO A 348 15.77 11.38 18.14
C PRO A 348 15.10 10.46 19.16
N GLU A 349 14.42 11.02 20.14
CA GLU A 349 13.68 10.31 21.19
C GLU A 349 12.45 9.62 20.61
N LEU A 350 11.65 10.36 19.85
CA LEU A 350 10.47 9.83 19.17
C LEU A 350 10.87 8.76 18.14
N ALA A 351 11.91 9.02 17.34
CA ALA A 351 12.38 8.09 16.33
C ALA A 351 12.81 6.74 16.94
N LYS A 352 13.51 6.75 18.09
CA LYS A 352 13.91 5.52 18.82
C LYS A 352 12.72 4.75 19.38
N THR A 353 11.66 5.44 19.81
CA THR A 353 10.43 4.81 20.32
C THR A 353 9.63 4.18 19.20
N VAL A 354 9.52 4.86 18.06
CA VAL A 354 8.73 4.43 16.91
C VAL A 354 9.42 3.32 16.12
N ARG A 355 10.76 3.29 16.12
CA ARG A 355 11.53 2.35 15.29
C ARG A 355 12.68 1.73 16.07
N VAL A 356 12.63 0.42 16.25
CA VAL A 356 13.67 -0.38 16.93
C VAL A 356 14.28 -1.35 15.93
N GLU A 357 15.60 -1.38 15.81
CA GLU A 357 16.35 -2.25 14.87
C GLU A 357 15.80 -2.19 13.42
N GLY A 358 15.41 -0.99 12.99
CA GLY A 358 14.86 -0.77 11.65
C GLY A 358 13.39 -1.16 11.48
N ARG A 359 12.74 -1.71 12.51
CA ARG A 359 11.32 -2.14 12.47
C ARG A 359 10.41 -1.16 13.20
N PHE A 360 9.27 -0.86 12.60
CA PHE A 360 8.25 -0.04 13.24
C PHE A 360 7.63 -0.74 14.45
N GLN A 361 7.50 0.01 15.54
CA GLN A 361 6.88 -0.43 16.80
C GLN A 361 5.46 0.15 16.90
N LEU A 362 4.58 -0.28 16.02
CA LEU A 362 3.21 0.24 15.89
C LEU A 362 2.19 -0.87 16.16
N TYR A 363 1.43 -0.73 17.24
CA TYR A 363 0.26 -1.58 17.49
C TYR A 363 -0.79 -1.33 16.40
N ARG A 364 -1.31 -2.38 15.78
CA ARG A 364 -2.18 -2.31 14.61
C ARG A 364 -1.58 -1.56 13.41
N HIS A 365 -0.27 -1.41 13.34
CA HIS A 365 0.43 -0.54 12.38
C HIS A 365 0.01 0.95 12.46
N ILE A 366 -0.55 1.36 13.59
CA ILE A 366 -1.12 2.70 13.81
C ILE A 366 -0.51 3.38 15.01
N LEU A 367 -0.41 2.72 16.17
CA LEU A 367 -0.18 3.37 17.44
C LEU A 367 1.15 2.93 18.09
N PRO A 368 2.10 3.83 18.35
CA PRO A 368 3.22 3.53 19.24
C PRO A 368 2.70 3.35 20.67
N PRO A 369 2.98 2.20 21.34
CA PRO A 369 2.34 1.88 22.62
C PRO A 369 2.54 2.90 23.76
N THR A 370 3.66 3.62 23.76
CA THR A 370 4.01 4.59 24.79
C THR A 370 3.70 6.04 24.40
N LEU A 371 3.24 6.29 23.17
CA LEU A 371 2.93 7.62 22.65
C LEU A 371 1.45 7.69 22.21
N PRO A 372 0.49 7.69 23.14
CA PRO A 372 -0.93 7.52 22.82
C PRO A 372 -1.57 8.68 22.03
N ARG A 373 -0.87 9.79 21.89
CA ARG A 373 -1.31 10.98 21.14
C ARG A 373 -0.62 11.10 19.76
N LEU A 374 0.25 10.12 19.40
CA LEU A 374 0.93 10.05 18.10
C LEU A 374 0.38 8.86 17.30
N GLY A 375 -0.17 9.10 16.12
CA GLY A 375 -0.69 8.08 15.24
C GLY A 375 0.05 7.99 13.91
N PHE A 376 -0.05 6.84 13.26
CA PHE A 376 0.50 6.57 11.93
C PHE A 376 -0.58 6.01 11.04
N ILE A 377 -0.91 6.66 9.91
CA ILE A 377 -1.88 6.14 8.94
C ILE A 377 -1.21 5.91 7.59
N GLY A 378 -1.51 4.75 6.98
CA GLY A 378 -0.86 4.27 5.76
C GLY A 378 0.35 3.36 6.02
N TYR A 379 0.66 3.05 7.28
CA TYR A 379 1.72 2.13 7.68
C TYR A 379 1.25 0.67 7.85
N GLY A 380 -0.05 0.42 7.69
CA GLY A 380 -0.63 -0.89 7.38
C GLY A 380 -0.91 -0.97 5.88
N SER A 381 0.10 -0.72 5.04
CA SER A 381 -0.08 -0.62 3.58
C SER A 381 -0.56 -1.93 2.97
N SER A 382 -1.61 -1.85 2.15
CA SER A 382 -2.24 -2.99 1.48
C SER A 382 -2.55 -2.69 0.02
N ASP A 383 -3.07 -3.70 -0.69
CA ASP A 383 -3.49 -3.55 -2.07
C ASP A 383 -4.70 -2.60 -2.23
N ALA A 384 -5.56 -2.43 -1.20
CA ALA A 384 -6.62 -1.43 -1.15
C ALA A 384 -6.31 -0.34 -0.12
N CYS A 385 -5.27 0.45 -0.39
CA CYS A 385 -4.69 1.38 0.57
C CYS A 385 -5.64 2.50 1.01
N GLN A 386 -6.61 2.91 0.19
CA GLN A 386 -7.64 3.89 0.58
C GLN A 386 -8.50 3.33 1.71
N LEU A 387 -9.06 2.14 1.51
CA LEU A 387 -9.92 1.51 2.51
C LEU A 387 -9.18 1.21 3.82
N THR A 388 -7.95 0.67 3.74
CA THR A 388 -7.17 0.43 4.97
C THR A 388 -6.81 1.70 5.70
N ALA A 389 -6.48 2.78 4.97
CA ALA A 389 -6.21 4.08 5.59
C ALA A 389 -7.47 4.67 6.24
N GLU A 390 -8.62 4.55 5.60
CA GLU A 390 -9.91 5.03 6.09
C GLU A 390 -10.32 4.30 7.39
N VAL A 391 -10.33 2.97 7.39
CA VAL A 391 -10.66 2.20 8.59
C VAL A 391 -9.66 2.46 9.72
N SER A 392 -8.38 2.61 9.38
CA SER A 392 -7.34 2.97 10.36
C SER A 392 -7.55 4.38 10.94
N ALA A 393 -8.00 5.34 10.14
CA ALA A 393 -8.31 6.69 10.60
C ALA A 393 -9.51 6.69 11.57
N HIS A 394 -10.56 5.91 11.28
CA HIS A 394 -11.69 5.73 12.19
C HIS A 394 -11.26 5.09 13.52
N TRP A 395 -10.40 4.07 13.46
CA TRP A 395 -9.84 3.43 14.66
C TRP A 395 -9.01 4.41 15.48
N LEU A 396 -8.13 5.18 14.84
CA LEU A 396 -7.28 6.16 15.52
C LEU A 396 -8.10 7.29 16.14
N SER A 397 -9.12 7.79 15.45
CA SER A 397 -10.03 8.80 15.98
C SER A 397 -10.73 8.32 17.25
N GLN A 398 -11.28 7.08 17.27
CA GLN A 398 -11.87 6.53 18.49
C GLN A 398 -10.85 6.35 19.61
N HIS A 399 -9.59 6.02 19.29
CA HIS A 399 -8.52 5.99 20.28
C HIS A 399 -8.27 7.38 20.89
N PHE A 400 -8.16 8.40 20.07
CA PHE A 400 -7.94 9.78 20.52
C PHE A 400 -9.11 10.34 21.36
N LEU A 401 -10.31 9.86 21.10
CA LEU A 401 -11.51 10.16 21.89
C LEU A 401 -11.59 9.35 23.20
N GLY A 402 -10.67 8.38 23.42
CA GLY A 402 -10.67 7.51 24.60
C GLY A 402 -11.75 6.43 24.58
N GLU A 403 -12.26 6.06 23.41
CA GLU A 403 -13.38 5.13 23.25
C GLU A 403 -12.95 3.67 23.03
N LEU A 404 -11.67 3.42 22.73
CA LEU A 404 -11.17 2.07 22.53
C LEU A 404 -10.66 1.44 23.83
N ALA A 405 -11.05 0.22 24.10
CA ALA A 405 -10.48 -0.58 25.17
C ALA A 405 -9.31 -1.41 24.65
N LEU A 406 -8.14 -0.80 24.62
CA LEU A 406 -6.93 -1.43 24.13
C LEU A 406 -6.19 -2.19 25.23
N PRO A 407 -5.33 -3.18 24.89
CA PRO A 407 -4.41 -3.78 25.83
C PRO A 407 -3.48 -2.73 26.45
N GLY A 408 -2.99 -2.98 27.65
CA GLY A 408 -1.90 -2.14 28.21
C GLY A 408 -0.61 -2.23 27.35
N VAL A 409 0.32 -1.32 27.60
CA VAL A 409 1.58 -1.16 26.84
C VAL A 409 2.31 -2.49 26.61
N ASP A 410 2.49 -3.31 27.66
CA ASP A 410 3.13 -4.64 27.52
C ASP A 410 2.33 -5.58 26.61
N GLY A 411 1.00 -5.50 26.63
CA GLY A 411 0.12 -6.27 25.77
C GLY A 411 0.28 -5.89 24.31
N MET A 412 0.39 -4.59 24.03
CA MET A 412 0.64 -4.06 22.69
C MET A 412 2.03 -4.48 22.19
N HIS A 413 3.07 -4.39 23.01
CA HIS A 413 4.42 -4.84 22.63
C HIS A 413 4.48 -6.34 22.32
N ARG A 414 3.80 -7.19 23.11
CA ARG A 414 3.70 -8.63 22.80
C ARG A 414 3.03 -8.89 21.45
N GLU A 415 1.99 -8.14 21.14
CA GLU A 415 1.32 -8.24 19.84
C GLU A 415 2.21 -7.79 18.69
N ILE A 416 2.91 -6.64 18.83
CA ILE A 416 3.87 -6.13 17.85
C ILE A 416 4.96 -7.18 17.58
N ALA A 417 5.54 -7.77 18.61
CA ALA A 417 6.56 -8.80 18.48
C ALA A 417 6.03 -10.04 17.73
N ARG A 418 4.81 -10.50 18.06
CA ARG A 418 4.15 -11.62 17.39
C ARG A 418 3.91 -11.34 15.90
N VAL A 419 3.38 -10.16 15.58
CA VAL A 419 3.13 -9.73 14.21
C VAL A 419 4.45 -9.57 13.46
N GLY A 420 5.48 -9.00 14.09
CA GLY A 420 6.81 -8.84 13.52
C GLY A 420 7.48 -10.18 13.16
N THR A 421 7.36 -11.19 14.02
CA THR A 421 7.85 -12.55 13.74
C THR A 421 7.14 -13.15 12.53
N TRP A 422 5.80 -13.07 12.52
CA TRP A 422 5.01 -13.57 11.41
C TRP A 422 5.32 -12.86 10.09
N LEU A 423 5.41 -11.52 10.07
CA LEU A 423 5.80 -10.76 8.87
C LEU A 423 7.19 -11.16 8.36
N GLY A 424 8.15 -11.38 9.27
CA GLY A 424 9.48 -11.85 8.90
C GLY A 424 9.48 -13.21 8.19
N GLU A 425 8.48 -14.08 8.50
CA GLU A 425 8.34 -15.39 7.85
C GLU A 425 7.61 -15.33 6.50
N VAL A 426 6.58 -14.46 6.38
CA VAL A 426 5.71 -14.42 5.19
C VAL A 426 6.09 -13.34 4.19
N MET A 427 6.81 -12.29 4.63
CA MET A 427 7.28 -11.16 3.81
C MET A 427 8.73 -10.78 4.16
N PRO A 428 9.71 -11.66 3.92
CA PRO A 428 11.10 -11.46 4.35
C PRO A 428 11.78 -10.27 3.64
N GLU A 429 11.27 -9.81 2.52
CA GLU A 429 11.82 -8.66 1.77
C GLU A 429 11.30 -7.31 2.27
N ARG A 430 10.40 -7.29 3.27
CA ARG A 430 9.84 -6.10 3.93
C ARG A 430 10.06 -6.14 5.45
N PRO A 431 11.33 -6.15 5.91
CA PRO A 431 11.65 -6.33 7.32
C PRO A 431 11.16 -5.17 8.20
N GLU A 432 10.89 -4.00 7.64
CA GLU A 432 10.45 -2.81 8.36
C GLU A 432 9.05 -2.96 8.99
N GLY A 433 8.23 -3.89 8.48
CA GLY A 433 6.96 -4.27 9.10
C GLY A 433 5.79 -3.29 8.86
N TYR A 434 5.83 -2.54 7.75
CA TYR A 434 4.77 -1.58 7.38
C TYR A 434 3.84 -2.09 6.26
N TYR A 435 4.17 -3.20 5.61
CA TYR A 435 3.41 -3.72 4.48
C TYR A 435 2.62 -4.95 4.89
N LEU A 436 1.31 -4.93 4.66
CA LEU A 436 0.39 -6.03 4.93
C LEU A 436 -0.02 -6.79 3.66
N GLY A 437 0.10 -6.14 2.49
CA GLY A 437 -0.17 -6.75 1.20
C GLY A 437 -1.53 -7.41 1.12
N PRO A 438 -1.58 -8.73 0.92
CA PRO A 438 -2.80 -9.47 0.69
C PRO A 438 -3.62 -9.76 1.95
N TYR A 439 -3.13 -9.42 3.17
CA TYR A 439 -3.82 -9.68 4.46
C TYR A 439 -4.80 -8.57 4.84
N LEU A 440 -5.43 -8.01 3.84
CA LEU A 440 -6.29 -6.84 3.91
C LEU A 440 -7.52 -7.06 4.78
N THR A 441 -8.28 -8.13 4.52
CA THR A 441 -9.54 -8.38 5.23
C THR A 441 -9.30 -8.75 6.68
N HIS A 442 -8.24 -9.50 6.97
CA HIS A 442 -7.84 -9.82 8.34
C HIS A 442 -7.49 -8.58 9.15
N HIS A 443 -6.70 -7.67 8.56
CA HIS A 443 -6.32 -6.44 9.23
C HIS A 443 -7.53 -5.53 9.50
N ILE A 444 -8.38 -5.32 8.48
CA ILE A 444 -9.62 -4.56 8.66
C ILE A 444 -10.49 -5.19 9.74
N ASP A 445 -10.66 -6.51 9.73
CA ASP A 445 -11.45 -7.21 10.76
C ASP A 445 -10.89 -7.04 12.17
N GLU A 446 -9.57 -6.95 12.33
CA GLU A 446 -8.96 -6.65 13.64
C GLU A 446 -9.30 -5.24 14.10
N LEU A 447 -9.22 -4.24 13.21
CA LEU A 447 -9.61 -2.86 13.52
C LEU A 447 -11.11 -2.75 13.83
N MET A 448 -11.96 -3.40 13.04
CA MET A 448 -13.40 -3.42 13.26
C MET A 448 -13.78 -4.06 14.63
N ARG A 449 -13.11 -5.16 15.01
CA ARG A 449 -13.30 -5.79 16.33
C ARG A 449 -12.88 -4.89 17.48
N ASP A 450 -11.72 -4.19 17.33
CA ASP A 450 -11.26 -3.25 18.35
C ASP A 450 -12.26 -2.10 18.53
N MET A 451 -12.91 -1.66 17.44
CA MET A 451 -13.98 -0.64 17.44
C MET A 451 -15.35 -1.16 17.92
N GLY A 452 -15.49 -2.47 18.15
CA GLY A 452 -16.77 -3.09 18.51
C GLY A 452 -17.77 -3.16 17.36
N LEU A 453 -17.31 -3.07 16.11
CA LEU A 453 -18.14 -3.06 14.91
C LEU A 453 -18.20 -4.43 14.21
N PRO A 454 -19.25 -4.69 13.42
CA PRO A 454 -19.37 -5.93 12.67
C PRO A 454 -18.24 -6.10 11.64
N THR A 455 -17.61 -7.28 11.62
CA THR A 455 -16.56 -7.61 10.64
C THR A 455 -17.14 -8.11 9.31
N ARG A 456 -18.35 -8.67 9.33
CA ARG A 456 -19.07 -9.02 8.11
C ARG A 456 -19.84 -7.82 7.61
N ARG A 457 -19.72 -7.57 6.30
CA ARG A 457 -20.32 -6.42 5.63
C ARG A 457 -21.52 -6.80 4.74
N THR A 458 -21.83 -8.08 4.66
CA THR A 458 -22.98 -8.60 3.91
C THR A 458 -23.66 -9.74 4.69
N ASP A 459 -24.99 -9.87 4.53
CA ASP A 459 -25.77 -10.93 5.18
C ASP A 459 -25.58 -12.29 4.50
N ASN A 460 -25.16 -12.30 3.23
CA ASN A 460 -24.97 -13.52 2.47
C ASN A 460 -23.53 -14.02 2.58
N PHE A 461 -23.36 -15.23 3.12
CA PHE A 461 -22.06 -15.88 3.26
C PHE A 461 -21.28 -15.99 1.94
N VAL A 462 -21.94 -16.33 0.83
CA VAL A 462 -21.27 -16.47 -0.48
C VAL A 462 -20.74 -15.12 -0.94
N THR A 463 -21.56 -14.07 -0.84
CA THR A 463 -21.17 -12.71 -1.17
C THR A 463 -20.02 -12.23 -0.27
N GLU A 464 -20.10 -12.49 1.03
CA GLU A 464 -19.07 -12.05 1.98
C GLU A 464 -17.69 -12.68 1.71
N TYR A 465 -17.66 -13.96 1.35
CA TYR A 465 -16.39 -14.67 1.22
C TYR A 465 -15.83 -14.72 -0.21
N PHE A 466 -16.68 -14.71 -1.22
CA PHE A 466 -16.27 -14.94 -2.62
C PHE A 466 -16.38 -13.73 -3.53
N ASP A 467 -17.13 -12.70 -3.14
CA ASP A 467 -17.16 -11.47 -3.90
C ASP A 467 -15.96 -10.58 -3.55
N THR A 468 -15.64 -9.70 -4.48
CA THR A 468 -14.60 -8.68 -4.29
C THR A 468 -14.89 -7.83 -3.06
N LEU A 469 -13.86 -7.54 -2.28
CA LEU A 469 -13.93 -6.55 -1.22
C LEU A 469 -14.12 -5.16 -1.84
N LEU A 470 -15.33 -4.63 -1.73
CA LEU A 470 -15.67 -3.30 -2.24
C LEU A 470 -15.64 -2.28 -1.09
N PRO A 471 -14.90 -1.16 -1.24
CA PRO A 471 -14.88 -0.09 -0.23
C PRO A 471 -16.25 0.41 0.16
N GLY A 472 -17.19 0.57 -0.79
CA GLY A 472 -18.55 1.06 -0.52
C GLY A 472 -19.35 0.26 0.52
N ARG A 473 -18.92 -0.96 0.87
CA ARG A 473 -19.51 -1.72 1.98
C ARG A 473 -19.15 -1.16 3.38
N TYR A 474 -18.27 -0.19 3.44
CA TYR A 474 -17.78 0.48 4.66
C TYR A 474 -18.22 1.95 4.72
N ALA A 475 -19.10 2.40 3.82
CA ALA A 475 -19.51 3.80 3.72
C ALA A 475 -20.18 4.33 5.00
N ASP A 476 -20.85 3.46 5.74
CA ASP A 476 -21.64 3.82 6.94
C ASP A 476 -20.82 3.76 8.25
N LEU A 477 -19.47 3.68 8.18
CA LEU A 477 -18.63 3.52 9.39
C LEU A 477 -18.83 4.65 10.41
N THR A 478 -19.05 5.88 9.97
CA THR A 478 -19.30 7.01 10.86
C THR A 478 -20.61 6.81 11.64
N GLU A 479 -21.68 6.44 10.95
CA GLU A 479 -22.99 6.17 11.54
C GLU A 479 -22.94 4.96 12.47
N GLU A 480 -22.29 3.87 12.07
CA GLU A 480 -22.13 2.67 12.88
C GLU A 480 -21.39 2.98 14.21
N ARG A 481 -20.33 3.77 14.14
CA ARG A 481 -19.58 4.24 15.32
C ARG A 481 -20.47 5.08 16.23
N LEU A 482 -21.24 6.03 15.68
CA LEU A 482 -22.18 6.85 16.46
C LEU A 482 -23.26 6.00 17.13
N GLN A 483 -23.85 5.04 16.41
CA GLN A 483 -24.84 4.11 16.96
C GLN A 483 -24.26 3.24 18.07
N ALA A 484 -23.03 2.73 17.91
CA ALA A 484 -22.34 1.98 18.93
C ALA A 484 -22.10 2.79 20.20
N ARG A 485 -21.76 4.08 20.07
CA ARG A 485 -21.64 5.04 21.20
C ARG A 485 -22.97 5.23 21.92
N MET A 486 -24.06 5.47 21.18
CA MET A 486 -25.40 5.75 21.74
C MET A 486 -26.01 4.53 22.42
N SER A 487 -25.78 3.34 21.88
CA SER A 487 -26.34 2.08 22.44
C SER A 487 -25.68 1.63 23.73
N GLY A 488 -24.62 2.31 24.17
CA GLY A 488 -23.87 1.93 25.39
C GLY A 488 -23.25 0.53 25.30
N SER A 489 -23.14 -0.04 24.09
CA SER A 489 -22.58 -1.36 23.86
C SER A 489 -21.06 -1.39 24.02
N ARG A 490 -20.58 -0.80 25.14
CA ARG A 490 -19.22 -1.04 25.61
C ARG A 490 -19.08 -2.54 25.88
N HIS A 491 -18.35 -3.24 24.99
CA HIS A 491 -17.88 -4.62 25.21
C HIS A 491 -18.91 -5.74 25.25
N ARG A 492 -19.63 -6.01 24.18
CA ARG A 492 -19.90 -7.41 23.86
C ARG A 492 -18.67 -7.95 23.11
N ARG A 493 -17.81 -8.71 23.82
CA ARG A 493 -16.88 -9.62 23.16
C ARG A 493 -17.71 -10.47 22.22
N TYR A 494 -17.59 -10.20 20.91
CA TYR A 494 -18.11 -11.10 19.90
C TYR A 494 -17.27 -12.39 19.99
N VAL A 495 -17.73 -13.32 20.80
CA VAL A 495 -17.29 -14.72 20.73
C VAL A 495 -17.72 -15.17 19.34
N SER A 496 -16.75 -15.38 18.47
CA SER A 496 -16.99 -15.97 17.15
C SER A 496 -17.79 -17.25 17.38
N ALA A 497 -19.03 -17.30 16.90
CA ALA A 497 -19.74 -18.54 16.69
C ALA A 497 -19.05 -19.33 15.57
N GLY A 498 -17.84 -19.79 15.85
CA GLY A 498 -17.05 -20.69 15.03
C GLY A 498 -17.44 -22.14 15.37
N GLY A 499 -18.69 -22.50 15.11
CA GLY A 499 -19.18 -23.84 15.30
C GLY A 499 -19.77 -24.40 14.00
N SER A 500 -19.17 -25.45 13.52
CA SER A 500 -19.76 -26.56 12.76
C SER A 500 -20.36 -26.31 11.37
N LEU A 501 -19.58 -25.82 10.39
CA LEU A 501 -19.93 -25.96 8.95
C LEU A 501 -18.69 -26.16 8.05
N GLY A 502 -17.55 -26.57 8.63
CA GLY A 502 -16.25 -26.60 7.93
C GLY A 502 -16.08 -27.67 6.86
N GLY A 503 -16.88 -28.73 6.84
CA GLY A 503 -16.72 -29.82 5.87
C GLY A 503 -17.43 -29.62 4.54
N VAL A 504 -18.57 -28.93 4.55
CA VAL A 504 -19.37 -28.68 3.33
C VAL A 504 -18.85 -27.47 2.57
N ALA A 505 -18.25 -26.47 3.25
CA ALA A 505 -17.75 -25.26 2.66
C ALA A 505 -16.55 -25.51 1.71
N ALA A 506 -15.63 -26.41 2.04
CA ALA A 506 -14.45 -26.69 1.20
C ALA A 506 -14.82 -27.35 -0.14
N LEU A 507 -15.82 -28.24 -0.15
CA LEU A 507 -16.32 -28.88 -1.39
C LEU A 507 -17.17 -27.90 -2.21
N THR A 508 -17.91 -27.00 -1.54
CA THR A 508 -18.71 -25.95 -2.22
C THR A 508 -17.81 -24.89 -2.84
N MET A 509 -16.64 -24.58 -2.22
CA MET A 509 -15.64 -23.66 -2.78
C MET A 509 -15.08 -24.13 -4.13
N ALA A 510 -14.65 -25.39 -4.22
CA ALA A 510 -14.14 -25.96 -5.47
C ALA A 510 -15.23 -26.01 -6.56
N TYR A 511 -16.47 -26.30 -6.17
CA TYR A 511 -17.60 -26.38 -7.09
C TYR A 511 -18.12 -25.00 -7.54
N ALA A 512 -18.13 -24.01 -6.67
CA ALA A 512 -18.55 -22.64 -7.01
C ALA A 512 -17.54 -21.96 -7.95
N CYS A 513 -16.23 -22.13 -7.72
CA CYS A 513 -15.20 -21.70 -8.66
C CYS A 513 -15.34 -22.38 -10.02
N TYR A 514 -15.60 -23.68 -10.03
CA TYR A 514 -15.83 -24.45 -11.26
C TYR A 514 -17.10 -24.01 -12.01
N ARG A 515 -18.22 -23.76 -11.33
CA ARG A 515 -19.46 -23.25 -11.96
C ARG A 515 -19.34 -21.83 -12.46
N ARG A 516 -18.63 -20.94 -11.77
CA ARG A 516 -18.43 -19.54 -12.18
C ARG A 516 -17.54 -19.43 -13.43
N ILE A 517 -16.59 -20.36 -13.58
CA ILE A 517 -15.76 -20.49 -14.79
C ILE A 517 -16.59 -21.09 -15.94
N ARG A 518 -17.45 -22.07 -15.67
CA ARG A 518 -18.24 -22.77 -16.70
C ARG A 518 -19.53 -22.05 -17.11
N GLY A 519 -20.18 -21.33 -16.23
CA GLY A 519 -21.47 -20.67 -16.47
C GLY A 519 -21.42 -19.35 -17.23
N ARG A 520 -20.24 -18.91 -17.70
CA ARG A 520 -20.03 -17.73 -18.56
C ARG A 520 -19.45 -18.07 -19.94
N TRP A 521 -19.48 -19.33 -20.32
CA TRP A 521 -19.06 -19.81 -21.64
C TRP A 521 -20.24 -20.38 -22.47
N VAL A 522 -21.46 -20.03 -22.12
CA VAL A 522 -22.64 -20.25 -22.96
C VAL A 522 -23.34 -18.93 -23.20
#